data_82fac6830e4a74ea80f38c9eb33abb3a
#
_entry.id   82fac6830e4a74ea80f38c9eb33abb3a
#
_cell.length_a   1.000
_cell.length_b   1.000
_cell.length_c   1.000
_cell.angle_alpha   90.00
_cell.angle_beta   90.00
_cell.angle_gamma   90.00
#
_symmetry.space_group_name_H-M   'P 1'
#
loop_
_entity.id
_entity.type
_entity.pdbx_description
1 polymer ?
#
loop_
_entity_poly.entity_id
_entity_poly.type
_entity_poly.pdbx_seq_one_letter_code
_entity_poly.pdbx_strand_id
1 'polypeptide(L)'
;VKKLIPLILLGLVVAACGGGATLAATVDGQEVTVGDVESLIDSGGADIAKDQFAQFLGFAIQFLVINKAAEEDYGLTFTDEEVAAEADRIIEEVAAGQAREEFLAERGVTEEFLLRIARQGLLDVELRELLLEDVPEPTSEEIEEARAQAELAGTNACVSHILVESEEEALDVLDRLDAGEDFGEIATEVSTDAGSAANNGILPCGSPSGYVEAFRDVVMTAEVGQIHPDPVETEFGFHVMLVTDRQVPTAEDLPGEEELADGVKDTAVIAALEEWFLAAVAEADVVVEEEFGTWDPDSPTGPTVVPPSETSTSSTVLDPASTSTSVDGAASTTSGG
;
A
#
# COMPACT_ATOMS: atom_id res chain seq x y z
N VAL A 1 13.93 -22.29 24.71
CA VAL A 1 14.14 -22.36 26.15
C VAL A 1 13.91 -20.98 26.73
N LYS A 2 12.70 -20.70 27.25
CA LYS A 2 12.34 -19.43 27.88
C LYS A 2 13.25 -19.17 29.09
N LYS A 3 14.15 -18.21 28.97
CA LYS A 3 14.86 -17.66 30.14
C LYS A 3 13.99 -16.57 30.75
N LEU A 4 13.46 -16.87 31.94
CA LEU A 4 12.87 -15.86 32.84
C LEU A 4 13.97 -14.89 33.28
N ILE A 5 13.91 -13.67 32.78
CA ILE A 5 14.67 -12.53 33.31
C ILE A 5 13.74 -11.78 34.26
N PRO A 6 14.17 -11.45 35.47
CA PRO A 6 13.31 -10.78 36.45
C PRO A 6 13.05 -9.32 36.03
N LEU A 7 11.78 -9.00 36.04
CA LEU A 7 11.21 -7.66 35.82
C LEU A 7 11.81 -6.70 36.90
N ILE A 8 12.70 -5.82 36.49
CA ILE A 8 13.03 -4.62 37.26
C ILE A 8 12.15 -3.50 36.70
N LEU A 9 10.99 -3.32 37.32
CA LEU A 9 10.15 -2.13 37.15
C LEU A 9 10.94 -0.91 37.66
N LEU A 10 11.62 -0.20 36.75
CA LEU A 10 12.11 1.14 37.05
C LEU A 10 11.07 2.11 36.49
N GLY A 11 10.06 2.39 37.29
CA GLY A 11 9.09 3.44 37.01
C GLY A 11 9.81 4.80 37.03
N LEU A 12 10.11 5.31 35.86
CA LEU A 12 10.46 6.71 35.67
C LEU A 12 9.16 7.51 35.59
N VAL A 13 8.65 7.89 36.78
CA VAL A 13 7.66 8.96 36.88
C VAL A 13 8.40 10.25 36.54
N VAL A 14 8.35 10.66 35.28
CA VAL A 14 8.69 12.03 34.90
C VAL A 14 7.51 12.89 35.31
N ALA A 15 7.61 13.50 36.50
CA ALA A 15 6.69 14.56 36.89
C ALA A 15 6.98 15.77 35.97
N ALA A 16 6.22 15.92 34.91
CA ALA A 16 6.20 17.12 34.09
C ALA A 16 5.55 18.25 34.87
N CYS A 17 6.37 19.20 35.33
CA CYS A 17 5.90 20.50 35.82
C CYS A 17 5.55 21.38 34.60
N GLY A 18 4.27 21.68 34.40
CA GLY A 18 3.84 22.98 33.88
C GLY A 18 3.41 23.03 32.41
N GLY A 19 2.08 23.16 32.21
CA GLY A 19 1.42 23.44 30.97
C GLY A 19 0.93 22.11 30.35
N GLY A 20 -0.35 21.75 30.61
CA GLY A 20 -0.89 20.47 30.16
C GLY A 20 -0.77 20.36 28.63
N ALA A 21 0.11 19.49 28.17
CA ALA A 21 0.14 19.09 26.79
C ALA A 21 -1.19 18.40 26.46
N THR A 22 -1.84 18.80 25.36
CA THR A 22 -3.09 18.16 24.93
C THR A 22 -2.78 16.72 24.54
N LEU A 23 -3.44 15.76 25.17
CA LEU A 23 -3.32 14.34 24.85
C LEU A 23 -3.98 14.07 23.49
N ALA A 24 -3.31 13.35 22.64
CA ALA A 24 -3.85 12.91 21.34
C ALA A 24 -4.17 11.41 21.33
N ALA A 25 -3.31 10.60 21.97
CA ALA A 25 -3.53 9.15 22.11
C ALA A 25 -2.75 8.60 23.31
N THR A 26 -3.06 7.36 23.68
CA THR A 26 -2.20 6.52 24.54
C THR A 26 -1.92 5.19 23.84
N VAL A 27 -0.71 4.67 24.01
CA VAL A 27 -0.26 3.36 23.52
C VAL A 27 0.30 2.60 24.71
N ASP A 28 -0.38 1.57 25.18
CA ASP A 28 -0.02 0.79 26.37
C ASP A 28 0.24 1.67 27.62
N GLY A 29 -0.54 2.75 27.75
CA GLY A 29 -0.41 3.72 28.81
C GLY A 29 0.68 4.78 28.62
N GLN A 30 1.43 4.77 27.55
CA GLN A 30 2.35 5.83 27.16
C GLN A 30 1.58 6.93 26.40
N GLU A 31 1.70 8.18 26.86
CA GLU A 31 1.01 9.32 26.26
C GLU A 31 1.67 9.75 24.94
N VAL A 32 0.85 10.03 23.93
CA VAL A 32 1.19 10.75 22.69
C VAL A 32 0.45 12.08 22.72
N THR A 33 1.18 13.17 22.79
CA THR A 33 0.59 14.50 22.84
C THR A 33 0.47 15.14 21.46
N VAL A 34 -0.37 16.17 21.34
CA VAL A 34 -0.44 17.00 20.11
C VAL A 34 0.95 17.54 19.75
N GLY A 35 1.73 17.98 20.75
CA GLY A 35 3.08 18.48 20.52
C GLY A 35 4.04 17.43 19.96
N ASP A 36 3.90 16.14 20.34
CA ASP A 36 4.71 15.05 19.80
C ASP A 36 4.39 14.84 18.31
N VAL A 37 3.12 14.93 17.91
CA VAL A 37 2.70 14.82 16.51
C VAL A 37 3.15 16.05 15.71
N GLU A 38 2.93 17.25 16.24
CA GLU A 38 3.35 18.52 15.59
C GLU A 38 4.86 18.57 15.38
N SER A 39 5.65 17.97 16.30
CA SER A 39 7.12 17.91 16.18
C SER A 39 7.61 17.11 14.97
N LEU A 40 6.75 16.27 14.37
CA LEU A 40 7.08 15.48 13.16
C LEU A 40 6.86 16.27 11.86
N ILE A 41 6.12 17.38 11.92
CA ILE A 41 5.63 18.10 10.75
C ILE A 41 6.25 19.50 10.72
N ASP A 42 6.97 19.84 9.66
CA ASP A 42 7.35 21.24 9.43
C ASP A 42 6.21 21.98 8.73
N SER A 43 5.28 22.50 9.55
CA SER A 43 4.14 23.28 9.04
C SER A 43 4.50 24.72 8.67
N GLY A 44 5.73 25.18 8.95
CA GLY A 44 6.12 26.58 8.80
C GLY A 44 5.27 27.54 9.64
N GLY A 45 4.60 27.04 10.68
CA GLY A 45 3.69 27.77 11.55
C GLY A 45 2.25 27.90 11.02
N ALA A 46 1.87 27.13 10.00
CA ALA A 46 0.49 27.00 9.54
C ALA A 46 -0.27 25.94 10.36
N ASP A 47 -1.60 26.07 10.42
CA ASP A 47 -2.45 25.06 11.02
C ASP A 47 -2.36 23.76 10.22
N ILE A 48 -2.16 22.62 10.91
CA ILE A 48 -2.09 21.30 10.31
C ILE A 48 -3.52 20.83 9.99
N ALA A 49 -3.75 20.35 8.78
CA ALA A 49 -5.02 19.77 8.40
C ALA A 49 -5.33 18.49 9.20
N LYS A 50 -6.61 18.24 9.50
CA LYS A 50 -7.02 17.11 10.37
C LYS A 50 -6.63 15.75 9.82
N ASP A 51 -6.71 15.55 8.52
CA ASP A 51 -6.29 14.34 7.83
C ASP A 51 -4.79 14.14 7.90
N GLN A 52 -4.02 15.20 7.73
CA GLN A 52 -2.56 15.18 7.90
C GLN A 52 -2.18 14.88 9.36
N PHE A 53 -2.84 15.54 10.33
CA PHE A 53 -2.60 15.26 11.75
C PHE A 53 -2.89 13.79 12.09
N ALA A 54 -4.03 13.25 11.64
CA ALA A 54 -4.41 11.84 11.88
C ALA A 54 -3.38 10.88 11.26
N GLN A 55 -2.85 11.17 10.08
CA GLN A 55 -1.81 10.37 9.44
C GLN A 55 -0.53 10.33 10.28
N PHE A 56 -0.03 11.49 10.75
CA PHE A 56 1.17 11.54 11.58
C PHE A 56 0.95 10.98 12.99
N LEU A 57 -0.26 11.11 13.54
CA LEU A 57 -0.64 10.44 14.79
C LEU A 57 -0.60 8.92 14.61
N GLY A 58 -1.13 8.39 13.52
CA GLY A 58 -1.03 6.97 13.18
C GLY A 58 0.42 6.50 13.09
N PHE A 59 1.28 7.27 12.43
CA PHE A 59 2.73 6.99 12.39
C PHE A 59 3.37 7.00 13.79
N ALA A 60 3.05 7.98 14.65
CA ALA A 60 3.58 8.04 16.00
C ALA A 60 3.14 6.86 16.86
N ILE A 61 1.89 6.41 16.72
CA ILE A 61 1.35 5.22 17.40
C ILE A 61 2.09 3.97 16.95
N GLN A 62 2.17 3.72 15.64
CA GLN A 62 2.87 2.57 15.08
C GLN A 62 4.34 2.52 15.52
N PHE A 63 5.02 3.67 15.50
CA PHE A 63 6.40 3.78 15.95
C PHE A 63 6.56 3.32 17.41
N LEU A 64 5.65 3.72 18.31
CA LEU A 64 5.69 3.29 19.71
C LEU A 64 5.41 1.79 19.86
N VAL A 65 4.39 1.27 19.17
CA VAL A 65 4.03 -0.15 19.17
C VAL A 65 5.22 -1.01 18.74
N ILE A 66 5.80 -0.69 17.57
CA ILE A 66 6.89 -1.47 16.99
C ILE A 66 8.15 -1.43 17.88
N ASN A 67 8.56 -0.24 18.36
CA ASN A 67 9.77 -0.13 19.17
C ASN A 67 9.60 -0.86 20.51
N LYS A 68 8.42 -0.79 21.13
CA LYS A 68 8.13 -1.51 22.35
C LYS A 68 8.16 -3.03 22.14
N ALA A 69 7.46 -3.52 21.11
CA ALA A 69 7.44 -4.94 20.79
C ALA A 69 8.84 -5.48 20.49
N ALA A 70 9.66 -4.73 19.73
CA ALA A 70 11.03 -5.12 19.44
C ALA A 70 11.94 -5.16 20.68
N GLU A 71 11.75 -4.24 21.61
CA GLU A 71 12.47 -4.28 22.89
C GLU A 71 12.02 -5.48 23.76
N GLU A 72 10.70 -5.73 23.84
CA GLU A 72 10.14 -6.83 24.64
C GLU A 72 10.45 -8.20 24.08
N ASP A 73 10.34 -8.40 22.76
CA ASP A 73 10.52 -9.70 22.12
C ASP A 73 11.98 -10.06 21.86
N TYR A 74 12.78 -9.08 21.44
CA TYR A 74 14.15 -9.28 20.98
C TYR A 74 15.21 -8.52 21.76
N GLY A 75 14.82 -7.58 22.65
CA GLY A 75 15.75 -6.74 23.40
C GLY A 75 16.44 -5.66 22.57
N LEU A 76 15.86 -5.31 21.42
CA LEU A 76 16.42 -4.32 20.48
C LEU A 76 16.24 -2.90 21.04
N THR A 77 17.35 -2.20 21.20
CA THR A 77 17.40 -0.78 21.59
C THR A 77 18.55 -0.10 20.86
N PHE A 78 18.38 1.16 20.50
CA PHE A 78 19.39 1.94 19.79
C PHE A 78 19.71 3.21 20.54
N THR A 79 21.01 3.55 20.60
CA THR A 79 21.49 4.80 21.16
C THR A 79 21.21 5.98 20.22
N ASP A 80 21.18 7.19 20.78
CA ASP A 80 21.02 8.41 19.98
C ASP A 80 22.15 8.59 18.94
N GLU A 81 23.36 8.10 19.25
CA GLU A 81 24.51 8.15 18.34
C GLU A 81 24.30 7.24 17.13
N GLU A 82 23.81 6.01 17.33
CA GLU A 82 23.48 5.06 16.25
C GLU A 82 22.36 5.61 15.36
N VAL A 83 21.32 6.13 15.96
CA VAL A 83 20.19 6.74 15.22
C VAL A 83 20.65 7.96 14.41
N ALA A 84 21.49 8.82 14.99
CA ALA A 84 22.01 9.98 14.27
C ALA A 84 22.93 9.60 13.11
N ALA A 85 23.76 8.55 13.28
CA ALA A 85 24.61 8.03 12.22
C ALA A 85 23.79 7.44 11.07
N GLU A 86 22.70 6.72 11.38
CA GLU A 86 21.79 6.18 10.39
C GLU A 86 21.05 7.30 9.64
N ALA A 87 20.64 8.36 10.32
CA ALA A 87 20.05 9.54 9.69
C ALA A 87 21.01 10.19 8.67
N ASP A 88 22.31 10.28 9.01
CA ASP A 88 23.32 10.78 8.08
C ASP A 88 23.52 9.83 6.88
N ARG A 89 23.47 8.51 7.09
CA ARG A 89 23.55 7.50 6.04
C ARG A 89 22.37 7.62 5.05
N ILE A 90 21.16 7.80 5.57
CA ILE A 90 19.96 7.98 4.75
C ILE A 90 20.11 9.23 3.86
N ILE A 91 20.58 10.35 4.41
CA ILE A 91 20.80 11.57 3.62
C ILE A 91 21.85 11.36 2.53
N GLU A 92 22.97 10.72 2.86
CA GLU A 92 24.04 10.47 1.87
C GLU A 92 23.55 9.53 0.74
N GLU A 93 22.70 8.56 1.04
CA GLU A 93 22.15 7.62 0.05
C GLU A 93 21.16 8.30 -0.89
N VAL A 94 20.28 9.15 -0.34
CA VAL A 94 19.14 9.76 -1.08
C VAL A 94 19.54 11.07 -1.75
N ALA A 95 20.47 11.82 -1.15
CA ALA A 95 20.85 13.17 -1.55
C ALA A 95 22.33 13.45 -1.28
N ALA A 96 23.21 12.63 -1.84
CA ALA A 96 24.66 12.66 -1.63
C ALA A 96 25.26 14.07 -1.68
N GLY A 97 25.95 14.46 -0.61
CA GLY A 97 26.59 15.78 -0.48
C GLY A 97 25.64 16.93 -0.07
N GLN A 98 24.35 16.68 0.19
CA GLN A 98 23.42 17.69 0.69
C GLN A 98 23.59 17.89 2.20
N ALA A 99 23.50 19.13 2.66
CA ALA A 99 23.50 19.39 4.10
C ALA A 99 22.16 18.96 4.73
N ARG A 100 22.20 18.43 5.96
CA ARG A 100 21.02 17.94 6.68
C ARG A 100 19.91 18.99 6.75
N GLU A 101 20.25 20.26 7.09
CA GLU A 101 19.26 21.35 7.16
C GLU A 101 18.57 21.61 5.82
N GLU A 102 19.32 21.56 4.71
CA GLU A 102 18.79 21.73 3.35
C GLU A 102 17.88 20.56 2.97
N PHE A 103 18.28 19.34 3.27
CA PHE A 103 17.50 18.11 3.05
C PHE A 103 16.14 18.18 3.77
N LEU A 104 16.13 18.55 5.05
CA LEU A 104 14.91 18.68 5.85
C LEU A 104 13.97 19.75 5.31
N ALA A 105 14.53 20.94 5.02
CA ALA A 105 13.76 22.08 4.50
C ALA A 105 13.13 21.80 3.13
N GLU A 106 13.85 21.12 2.24
CA GLU A 106 13.34 20.79 0.91
C GLU A 106 12.19 19.77 0.97
N ARG A 107 12.22 18.85 1.93
CA ARG A 107 11.18 17.83 2.12
C ARG A 107 10.05 18.23 3.06
N GLY A 108 10.17 19.37 3.74
CA GLY A 108 9.16 19.83 4.71
C GLY A 108 9.01 18.87 5.90
N VAL A 109 10.11 18.21 6.33
CA VAL A 109 10.12 17.32 7.49
C VAL A 109 11.05 17.83 8.56
N THR A 110 10.82 17.41 9.80
CA THR A 110 11.61 17.83 10.96
C THR A 110 12.78 16.87 11.21
N GLU A 111 13.73 17.33 12.01
CA GLU A 111 14.81 16.48 12.56
C GLU A 111 14.25 15.30 13.34
N GLU A 112 13.20 15.52 14.14
CA GLU A 112 12.54 14.47 14.92
C GLU A 112 11.96 13.36 14.01
N PHE A 113 11.31 13.75 12.92
CA PHE A 113 10.81 12.80 11.95
C PHE A 113 11.93 11.99 11.29
N LEU A 114 13.01 12.64 10.89
CA LEU A 114 14.17 11.97 10.31
C LEU A 114 14.80 10.95 11.28
N LEU A 115 14.96 11.32 12.56
CA LEU A 115 15.50 10.41 13.57
C LEU A 115 14.58 9.21 13.84
N ARG A 116 13.25 9.39 13.76
CA ARG A 116 12.31 8.27 13.86
C ARG A 116 12.42 7.32 12.66
N ILE A 117 12.52 7.86 11.45
CA ILE A 117 12.76 7.04 10.25
C ILE A 117 14.09 6.29 10.35
N ALA A 118 15.15 6.95 10.81
CA ALA A 118 16.46 6.32 11.00
C ALA A 118 16.40 5.18 12.03
N ARG A 119 15.73 5.38 13.15
CA ARG A 119 15.52 4.33 14.16
C ARG A 119 14.72 3.16 13.58
N GLN A 120 13.68 3.44 12.79
CA GLN A 120 12.90 2.41 12.13
C GLN A 120 13.74 1.61 11.11
N GLY A 121 14.63 2.28 10.39
CA GLY A 121 15.57 1.63 9.47
C GLY A 121 16.53 0.68 10.18
N LEU A 122 17.13 1.13 11.30
CA LEU A 122 17.97 0.26 12.13
C LEU A 122 17.21 -0.97 12.65
N LEU A 123 15.97 -0.73 13.11
CA LEU A 123 15.11 -1.80 13.61
C LEU A 123 14.78 -2.82 12.54
N ASP A 124 14.44 -2.37 11.33
CA ASP A 124 14.14 -3.26 10.19
C ASP A 124 15.33 -4.16 9.85
N VAL A 125 16.54 -3.60 9.83
CA VAL A 125 17.77 -4.35 9.55
C VAL A 125 18.01 -5.43 10.60
N GLU A 126 17.97 -5.08 11.89
CA GLU A 126 18.22 -6.02 12.99
C GLU A 126 17.13 -7.09 13.08
N LEU A 127 15.85 -6.72 12.90
CA LEU A 127 14.76 -7.69 12.89
C LEU A 127 14.89 -8.67 11.73
N ARG A 128 15.25 -8.20 10.52
CA ARG A 128 15.49 -9.07 9.36
C ARG A 128 16.60 -10.07 9.63
N GLU A 129 17.69 -9.64 10.23
CA GLU A 129 18.82 -10.53 10.57
C GLU A 129 18.38 -11.59 11.59
N LEU A 130 17.65 -11.18 12.64
CA LEU A 130 17.14 -12.10 13.66
C LEU A 130 16.12 -13.11 13.09
N LEU A 131 15.18 -12.64 12.28
CA LEU A 131 14.17 -13.49 11.68
C LEU A 131 14.77 -14.43 10.63
N LEU A 132 15.81 -14.01 9.91
CA LEU A 132 16.50 -14.84 8.93
C LEU A 132 17.14 -16.07 9.57
N GLU A 133 17.58 -15.99 10.84
CA GLU A 133 18.14 -17.13 11.57
C GLU A 133 17.10 -18.27 11.76
N ASP A 134 15.81 -17.92 11.84
CA ASP A 134 14.71 -18.87 12.05
C ASP A 134 14.06 -19.34 10.72
N VAL A 135 14.38 -18.71 9.58
CA VAL A 135 13.88 -19.12 8.25
C VAL A 135 14.59 -20.42 7.82
N PRO A 136 13.85 -21.50 7.50
CA PRO A 136 14.45 -22.73 7.01
C PRO A 136 15.09 -22.53 5.63
N GLU A 137 16.08 -23.37 5.30
CA GLU A 137 16.63 -23.43 3.95
C GLU A 137 15.52 -23.78 2.95
N PRO A 138 15.44 -23.06 1.81
CA PRO A 138 14.44 -23.32 0.79
C PRO A 138 14.55 -24.74 0.25
N THR A 139 13.42 -25.34 0.00
CA THR A 139 13.33 -26.64 -0.67
C THR A 139 13.64 -26.50 -2.16
N SER A 140 14.00 -27.62 -2.81
CA SER A 140 14.19 -27.62 -4.27
C SER A 140 12.91 -27.22 -5.03
N GLU A 141 11.72 -27.51 -4.48
CA GLU A 141 10.44 -27.13 -5.07
C GLU A 141 10.24 -25.60 -5.05
N GLU A 142 10.53 -24.96 -3.93
CA GLU A 142 10.44 -23.49 -3.80
C GLU A 142 11.45 -22.77 -4.72
N ILE A 143 12.66 -23.31 -4.87
CA ILE A 143 13.66 -22.77 -5.79
C ILE A 143 13.21 -22.92 -7.25
N GLU A 144 12.63 -24.06 -7.64
CA GLU A 144 12.10 -24.25 -9.00
C GLU A 144 10.89 -23.34 -9.27
N GLU A 145 10.05 -23.08 -8.26
CA GLU A 145 8.95 -22.14 -8.36
C GLU A 145 9.46 -20.69 -8.52
N ALA A 146 10.47 -20.28 -7.76
CA ALA A 146 11.14 -18.99 -7.91
C ALA A 146 11.79 -18.85 -9.30
N ARG A 147 12.40 -19.92 -9.81
CA ARG A 147 12.96 -19.97 -11.18
C ARG A 147 11.88 -19.77 -12.23
N ALA A 148 10.73 -20.45 -12.11
CA ALA A 148 9.61 -20.29 -13.04
C ALA A 148 9.05 -18.87 -13.02
N GLN A 149 8.98 -18.25 -11.84
CA GLN A 149 8.58 -16.85 -11.70
C GLN A 149 9.60 -15.89 -12.34
N ALA A 150 10.89 -16.12 -12.17
CA ALA A 150 11.93 -15.33 -12.80
C ALA A 150 11.91 -15.48 -14.35
N GLU A 151 11.68 -16.69 -14.87
CA GLU A 151 11.49 -16.95 -16.30
C GLU A 151 10.28 -16.19 -16.84
N LEU A 152 9.15 -16.24 -16.12
CA LEU A 152 7.94 -15.52 -16.49
C LEU A 152 8.16 -14.00 -16.49
N ALA A 153 8.79 -13.47 -15.44
CA ALA A 153 9.09 -12.05 -15.31
C ALA A 153 10.05 -11.55 -16.39
N GLY A 154 11.06 -12.37 -16.74
CA GLY A 154 12.04 -12.06 -17.79
C GLY A 154 11.56 -12.31 -19.21
N THR A 155 10.42 -13.00 -19.40
CA THR A 155 9.84 -13.24 -20.72
C THR A 155 9.27 -11.93 -21.29
N ASN A 156 9.56 -11.67 -22.56
CA ASN A 156 8.94 -10.60 -23.33
C ASN A 156 8.07 -11.21 -24.42
N ALA A 157 6.75 -11.00 -24.35
CA ALA A 157 5.79 -11.51 -25.30
C ALA A 157 4.97 -10.40 -25.95
N CYS A 158 4.65 -10.56 -27.24
CA CYS A 158 3.75 -9.72 -27.98
C CYS A 158 2.50 -10.53 -28.31
N VAL A 159 1.34 -10.03 -27.95
CA VAL A 159 0.06 -10.74 -28.05
C VAL A 159 -0.98 -9.85 -28.70
N SER A 160 -1.81 -10.46 -29.53
CA SER A 160 -3.09 -9.88 -29.97
C SER A 160 -4.22 -10.75 -29.45
N HIS A 161 -5.32 -10.14 -29.03
CA HIS A 161 -6.49 -10.86 -28.56
C HIS A 161 -7.80 -10.20 -29.03
N ILE A 162 -8.85 -11.01 -29.08
CA ILE A 162 -10.23 -10.58 -29.26
C ILE A 162 -11.00 -11.10 -28.06
N LEU A 163 -11.57 -10.20 -27.25
CA LEU A 163 -12.37 -10.51 -26.08
C LEU A 163 -13.85 -10.40 -26.42
N VAL A 164 -14.62 -11.45 -26.10
CA VAL A 164 -16.08 -11.49 -26.28
C VAL A 164 -16.75 -12.03 -25.03
N GLU A 165 -18.09 -11.88 -24.95
CA GLU A 165 -18.83 -12.22 -23.73
C GLU A 165 -19.14 -13.72 -23.58
N SER A 166 -19.16 -14.46 -24.69
CA SER A 166 -19.54 -15.88 -24.70
C SER A 166 -18.62 -16.75 -25.53
N GLU A 167 -18.57 -18.04 -25.19
CA GLU A 167 -17.85 -19.06 -25.94
C GLU A 167 -18.36 -19.17 -27.38
N GLU A 168 -19.70 -19.05 -27.60
CA GLU A 168 -20.32 -19.11 -28.92
C GLU A 168 -19.79 -17.98 -29.83
N GLU A 169 -19.67 -16.75 -29.28
CA GLU A 169 -19.09 -15.63 -30.03
C GLU A 169 -17.62 -15.84 -30.35
N ALA A 170 -16.84 -16.42 -29.39
CA ALA A 170 -15.44 -16.72 -29.62
C ALA A 170 -15.22 -17.79 -30.67
N LEU A 171 -16.07 -18.81 -30.72
CA LEU A 171 -16.06 -19.83 -31.77
C LEU A 171 -16.43 -19.23 -33.13
N ASP A 172 -17.41 -18.30 -33.22
CA ASP A 172 -17.73 -17.58 -34.46
C ASP A 172 -16.54 -16.73 -34.95
N VAL A 173 -15.79 -16.11 -34.03
CA VAL A 173 -14.54 -15.39 -34.34
C VAL A 173 -13.51 -16.35 -34.91
N LEU A 174 -13.31 -17.53 -34.34
CA LEU A 174 -12.40 -18.55 -34.88
C LEU A 174 -12.82 -19.03 -36.28
N ASP A 175 -14.10 -19.25 -36.50
CA ASP A 175 -14.63 -19.64 -37.84
C ASP A 175 -14.37 -18.55 -38.88
N ARG A 176 -14.51 -17.26 -38.52
CA ARG A 176 -14.20 -16.13 -39.39
C ARG A 176 -12.71 -16.06 -39.73
N LEU A 177 -11.84 -16.28 -38.74
CA LEU A 177 -10.38 -16.32 -38.90
C LEU A 177 -9.97 -17.50 -39.82
N ASP A 178 -10.58 -18.67 -39.64
CA ASP A 178 -10.35 -19.84 -40.48
C ASP A 178 -10.84 -19.61 -41.93
N ALA A 179 -11.87 -18.78 -42.15
CA ALA A 179 -12.32 -18.34 -43.46
C ALA A 179 -11.37 -17.31 -44.11
N GLY A 180 -10.36 -16.84 -43.40
CA GLY A 180 -9.31 -15.93 -43.88
C GLY A 180 -9.61 -14.44 -43.65
N GLU A 181 -10.55 -14.09 -42.76
CA GLU A 181 -10.76 -12.71 -42.36
C GLU A 181 -9.56 -12.18 -41.55
N ASP A 182 -9.36 -10.88 -41.58
CA ASP A 182 -8.23 -10.23 -40.86
C ASP A 182 -8.51 -10.15 -39.34
N PHE A 183 -7.53 -10.58 -38.51
CA PHE A 183 -7.64 -10.59 -37.07
C PHE A 183 -7.94 -9.20 -36.49
N GLY A 184 -7.25 -8.18 -37.00
CA GLY A 184 -7.40 -6.80 -36.51
C GLY A 184 -8.74 -6.18 -36.89
N GLU A 185 -9.28 -6.52 -38.08
CA GLU A 185 -10.60 -6.07 -38.51
C GLU A 185 -11.69 -6.68 -37.61
N ILE A 186 -11.60 -7.99 -37.31
CA ILE A 186 -12.53 -8.66 -36.40
C ILE A 186 -12.38 -8.07 -34.97
N ALA A 187 -11.16 -7.89 -34.48
CA ALA A 187 -10.91 -7.29 -33.15
C ALA A 187 -11.58 -5.92 -33.03
N THR A 188 -11.43 -5.07 -34.04
CA THR A 188 -12.04 -3.73 -34.06
C THR A 188 -13.57 -3.78 -34.09
N GLU A 189 -14.14 -4.81 -34.75
CA GLU A 189 -15.58 -4.97 -34.92
C GLU A 189 -16.29 -5.52 -33.69
N VAL A 190 -15.72 -6.57 -33.04
CA VAL A 190 -16.44 -7.36 -32.03
C VAL A 190 -15.80 -7.39 -30.65
N SER A 191 -14.52 -7.00 -30.51
CA SER A 191 -13.86 -7.09 -29.21
C SER A 191 -14.47 -6.13 -28.18
N THR A 192 -14.79 -6.66 -27.01
CA THR A 192 -15.28 -5.88 -25.87
C THR A 192 -14.16 -5.18 -25.07
N ASP A 193 -12.89 -5.56 -25.33
CA ASP A 193 -11.72 -4.81 -24.79
C ASP A 193 -11.46 -3.56 -25.63
N ALA A 194 -12.07 -2.45 -25.25
CA ALA A 194 -11.92 -1.17 -25.92
C ALA A 194 -10.45 -0.68 -25.99
N GLY A 195 -9.59 -1.13 -25.09
CA GLY A 195 -8.18 -0.74 -25.03
C GLY A 195 -7.39 -1.31 -26.22
N SER A 196 -7.56 -2.58 -26.51
CA SER A 196 -6.86 -3.26 -27.62
C SER A 196 -7.66 -3.23 -28.93
N ALA A 197 -9.00 -3.24 -28.90
CA ALA A 197 -9.84 -3.22 -30.09
C ALA A 197 -9.49 -2.07 -31.05
N ALA A 198 -9.31 -0.85 -30.53
CA ALA A 198 -8.93 0.32 -31.31
C ALA A 198 -7.52 0.20 -31.96
N ASN A 199 -6.71 -0.77 -31.48
CA ASN A 199 -5.37 -1.08 -31.97
C ASN A 199 -5.31 -2.49 -32.58
N ASN A 200 -6.37 -2.91 -33.29
CA ASN A 200 -6.45 -4.20 -33.96
C ASN A 200 -6.26 -5.42 -33.04
N GLY A 201 -6.66 -5.31 -31.79
CA GLY A 201 -6.49 -6.33 -30.76
C GLY A 201 -5.07 -6.45 -30.19
N ILE A 202 -4.13 -5.57 -30.56
CA ILE A 202 -2.72 -5.63 -30.18
C ILE A 202 -2.56 -5.09 -28.75
N LEU A 203 -1.96 -5.91 -27.89
CA LEU A 203 -1.49 -5.50 -26.56
C LEU A 203 -0.02 -5.03 -26.62
N PRO A 204 0.41 -4.12 -25.71
CA PRO A 204 1.82 -3.79 -25.58
C PRO A 204 2.67 -5.04 -25.32
N CYS A 205 3.79 -5.18 -26.01
CA CYS A 205 4.73 -6.26 -25.69
C CYS A 205 5.34 -6.04 -24.31
N GLY A 206 5.52 -7.13 -23.55
CA GLY A 206 6.07 -7.07 -22.20
C GLY A 206 6.01 -8.41 -21.49
N SER A 207 6.28 -8.39 -20.19
CA SER A 207 6.20 -9.60 -19.36
C SER A 207 4.74 -10.07 -19.22
N PRO A 208 4.47 -11.38 -19.40
CA PRO A 208 3.14 -11.94 -19.18
C PRO A 208 2.75 -12.09 -17.71
N SER A 209 3.63 -11.75 -16.75
CA SER A 209 3.36 -11.89 -15.31
C SER A 209 2.13 -11.10 -14.82
N GLY A 210 1.74 -10.04 -15.53
CA GLY A 210 0.57 -9.22 -15.21
C GLY A 210 -0.77 -9.76 -15.75
N TYR A 211 -0.76 -10.84 -16.55
CA TYR A 211 -1.99 -11.43 -17.07
C TYR A 211 -2.58 -12.44 -16.08
N VAL A 212 -3.91 -12.62 -16.15
CA VAL A 212 -4.60 -13.69 -15.42
C VAL A 212 -4.11 -15.07 -15.90
N GLU A 213 -4.16 -16.06 -15.00
CA GLU A 213 -3.50 -17.36 -15.18
C GLU A 213 -3.80 -18.01 -16.52
N ALA A 214 -5.07 -18.20 -16.88
CA ALA A 214 -5.47 -18.87 -18.12
C ALA A 214 -4.93 -18.15 -19.39
N PHE A 215 -4.96 -16.82 -19.39
CA PHE A 215 -4.41 -16.04 -20.50
C PHE A 215 -2.88 -16.15 -20.56
N ARG A 216 -2.22 -16.04 -19.40
CA ARG A 216 -0.77 -16.17 -19.27
C ARG A 216 -0.26 -17.53 -19.75
N ASP A 217 -0.94 -18.61 -19.37
CA ASP A 217 -0.56 -19.97 -19.76
C ASP A 217 -0.57 -20.14 -21.28
N VAL A 218 -1.56 -19.59 -21.96
CA VAL A 218 -1.58 -19.57 -23.43
C VAL A 218 -0.45 -18.71 -24.00
N VAL A 219 -0.18 -17.53 -23.41
CA VAL A 219 0.96 -16.71 -23.85
C VAL A 219 2.27 -17.45 -23.74
N MET A 220 2.46 -18.28 -22.70
CA MET A 220 3.70 -19.04 -22.48
C MET A 220 3.81 -20.31 -23.33
N THR A 221 2.69 -20.93 -23.71
CA THR A 221 2.70 -22.27 -24.33
C THR A 221 2.27 -22.29 -25.80
N ALA A 222 1.48 -21.32 -26.28
CA ALA A 222 0.97 -21.30 -27.65
C ALA A 222 2.10 -21.24 -28.68
N GLU A 223 1.83 -21.74 -29.87
CA GLU A 223 2.73 -21.63 -31.03
C GLU A 223 2.75 -20.17 -31.54
N VAL A 224 3.95 -19.61 -31.61
CA VAL A 224 4.14 -18.22 -32.04
C VAL A 224 3.77 -18.06 -33.51
N GLY A 225 2.95 -17.05 -33.83
CA GLY A 225 2.48 -16.74 -35.17
C GLY A 225 1.26 -17.54 -35.59
N GLN A 226 0.66 -18.35 -34.69
CA GLN A 226 -0.58 -19.08 -34.93
C GLN A 226 -1.67 -18.66 -33.97
N ILE A 227 -2.90 -18.62 -34.46
CA ILE A 227 -4.09 -18.39 -33.64
C ILE A 227 -4.24 -19.60 -32.71
N HIS A 228 -4.46 -19.35 -31.41
CA HIS A 228 -4.74 -20.42 -30.44
C HIS A 228 -6.05 -21.12 -30.84
N PRO A 229 -6.09 -22.47 -30.93
CA PRO A 229 -7.22 -23.18 -31.54
C PRO A 229 -8.51 -23.11 -30.71
N ASP A 230 -8.41 -22.89 -29.40
CA ASP A 230 -9.54 -22.90 -28.49
C ASP A 230 -9.74 -21.52 -27.85
N PRO A 231 -10.99 -21.10 -27.58
CA PRO A 231 -11.26 -19.92 -26.77
C PRO A 231 -10.69 -20.06 -25.33
N VAL A 232 -10.11 -18.99 -24.80
CA VAL A 232 -9.54 -18.97 -23.44
C VAL A 232 -10.50 -18.25 -22.51
N GLU A 233 -11.11 -18.98 -21.58
CA GLU A 233 -12.03 -18.42 -20.59
C GLU A 233 -11.26 -17.74 -19.45
N THR A 234 -11.69 -16.52 -19.08
CA THR A 234 -11.21 -15.77 -17.93
C THR A 234 -12.38 -15.09 -17.22
N GLU A 235 -12.12 -14.43 -16.11
CA GLU A 235 -13.13 -13.59 -15.43
C GLU A 235 -13.68 -12.43 -16.29
N PHE A 236 -12.98 -12.06 -17.36
CA PHE A 236 -13.38 -10.98 -18.28
C PHE A 236 -14.26 -11.47 -19.44
N GLY A 237 -14.31 -12.79 -19.72
CA GLY A 237 -14.97 -13.40 -20.84
C GLY A 237 -14.08 -14.39 -21.58
N PHE A 238 -14.33 -14.53 -22.88
CA PHE A 238 -13.63 -15.48 -23.74
C PHE A 238 -12.68 -14.75 -24.70
N HIS A 239 -11.43 -15.20 -24.74
CA HIS A 239 -10.38 -14.61 -25.55
C HIS A 239 -10.04 -15.52 -26.72
N VAL A 240 -9.98 -14.97 -27.94
CA VAL A 240 -9.29 -15.56 -29.06
C VAL A 240 -7.92 -14.93 -29.15
N MET A 241 -6.85 -15.74 -29.15
CA MET A 241 -5.49 -15.26 -28.89
C MET A 241 -4.54 -15.58 -30.03
N LEU A 242 -3.62 -14.66 -30.29
CA LEU A 242 -2.49 -14.80 -31.22
C LEU A 242 -1.22 -14.28 -30.56
N VAL A 243 -0.31 -15.18 -30.23
CA VAL A 243 1.05 -14.81 -29.75
C VAL A 243 1.90 -14.52 -30.97
N THR A 244 2.27 -13.27 -31.22
CA THR A 244 3.03 -12.84 -32.39
C THR A 244 4.53 -12.92 -32.25
N ASP A 245 5.04 -12.76 -30.99
CA ASP A 245 6.43 -12.96 -30.62
C ASP A 245 6.52 -13.39 -29.16
N ARG A 246 7.54 -14.19 -28.83
CA ARG A 246 7.84 -14.59 -27.45
C ARG A 246 9.34 -14.86 -27.30
N GLN A 247 9.98 -14.08 -26.43
CA GLN A 247 11.38 -14.21 -26.07
C GLN A 247 11.49 -14.62 -24.60
N VAL A 248 11.77 -15.89 -24.38
CA VAL A 248 11.99 -16.47 -23.04
C VAL A 248 13.46 -16.31 -22.67
N PRO A 249 13.79 -15.89 -21.44
CA PRO A 249 15.18 -15.79 -20.99
C PRO A 249 15.86 -17.16 -21.06
N THR A 250 17.14 -17.17 -21.39
CA THR A 250 17.95 -18.39 -21.32
C THR A 250 18.41 -18.66 -19.90
N ALA A 251 18.93 -19.87 -19.64
CA ALA A 251 19.44 -20.19 -18.29
C ALA A 251 20.59 -19.27 -17.84
N GLU A 252 21.28 -18.59 -18.77
CA GLU A 252 22.35 -17.61 -18.45
C GLU A 252 21.78 -16.25 -18.08
N ASP A 253 20.54 -15.95 -18.48
CA ASP A 253 19.84 -14.70 -18.17
C ASP A 253 19.06 -14.77 -16.85
N LEU A 254 18.86 -15.99 -16.33
CA LEU A 254 18.14 -16.22 -15.07
C LEU A 254 19.09 -16.16 -13.87
N PRO A 255 18.56 -15.77 -12.68
CA PRO A 255 19.31 -15.83 -11.44
C PRO A 255 19.85 -17.25 -11.16
N GLY A 256 21.03 -17.34 -10.55
CA GLY A 256 21.58 -18.61 -10.11
C GLY A 256 20.79 -19.25 -8.96
N GLU A 257 21.02 -20.54 -8.69
CA GLU A 257 20.30 -21.25 -7.62
C GLU A 257 20.49 -20.60 -6.25
N GLU A 258 21.68 -20.10 -5.92
CA GLU A 258 21.98 -19.40 -4.67
C GLU A 258 21.18 -18.09 -4.58
N GLU A 259 21.14 -17.29 -5.64
CA GLU A 259 20.38 -16.04 -5.69
C GLU A 259 18.88 -16.28 -5.61
N LEU A 260 18.35 -17.34 -6.24
CA LEU A 260 16.94 -17.74 -6.12
C LEU A 260 16.64 -18.18 -4.68
N ALA A 261 17.51 -18.97 -4.05
CA ALA A 261 17.34 -19.39 -2.67
C ALA A 261 17.35 -18.20 -1.69
N ASP A 262 18.23 -17.23 -1.89
CA ASP A 262 18.27 -16.00 -1.11
C ASP A 262 16.95 -15.19 -1.29
N GLY A 263 16.46 -15.07 -2.51
CA GLY A 263 15.18 -14.41 -2.80
C GLY A 263 13.97 -15.08 -2.14
N VAL A 264 13.95 -16.42 -2.06
CA VAL A 264 12.93 -17.17 -1.32
C VAL A 264 13.01 -16.89 0.18
N LYS A 265 14.23 -16.88 0.75
CA LYS A 265 14.45 -16.53 2.17
C LYS A 265 14.02 -15.09 2.46
N ASP A 266 14.38 -14.14 1.63
CA ASP A 266 13.98 -12.74 1.79
C ASP A 266 12.45 -12.60 1.80
N THR A 267 11.76 -13.32 0.92
CA THR A 267 10.30 -13.33 0.88
C THR A 267 9.71 -13.88 2.18
N ALA A 268 10.30 -14.96 2.72
CA ALA A 268 9.87 -15.54 3.98
C ALA A 268 10.12 -14.61 5.18
N VAL A 269 11.24 -13.90 5.20
CA VAL A 269 11.54 -12.86 6.21
C VAL A 269 10.55 -11.71 6.15
N ILE A 270 10.19 -11.24 4.94
CA ILE A 270 9.19 -10.18 4.77
C ILE A 270 7.84 -10.63 5.34
N ALA A 271 7.41 -11.86 5.04
CA ALA A 271 6.17 -12.41 5.58
C ALA A 271 6.21 -12.54 7.12
N ALA A 272 7.33 -12.98 7.68
CA ALA A 272 7.51 -13.10 9.13
C ALA A 272 7.51 -11.71 9.83
N LEU A 273 8.10 -10.70 9.21
CA LEU A 273 8.05 -9.32 9.69
C LEU A 273 6.63 -8.77 9.70
N GLU A 274 5.86 -9.02 8.64
CA GLU A 274 4.47 -8.59 8.54
C GLU A 274 3.61 -9.28 9.61
N GLU A 275 3.76 -10.59 9.78
CA GLU A 275 3.05 -11.35 10.83
C GLU A 275 3.39 -10.82 12.22
N TRP A 276 4.69 -10.60 12.52
CA TRP A 276 5.12 -10.04 13.79
C TRP A 276 4.57 -8.63 14.01
N PHE A 277 4.61 -7.76 13.00
CA PHE A 277 4.07 -6.40 13.07
C PHE A 277 2.57 -6.39 13.37
N LEU A 278 1.79 -7.19 12.63
CA LEU A 278 0.35 -7.30 12.85
C LEU A 278 0.01 -7.86 14.23
N ALA A 279 0.80 -8.82 14.73
CA ALA A 279 0.65 -9.35 16.08
C ALA A 279 0.94 -8.26 17.12
N ALA A 280 2.01 -7.48 16.97
CA ALA A 280 2.34 -6.37 17.87
C ALA A 280 1.23 -5.31 17.90
N VAL A 281 0.67 -4.97 16.74
CA VAL A 281 -0.46 -4.03 16.64
C VAL A 281 -1.73 -4.56 17.31
N ALA A 282 -2.01 -5.86 17.14
CA ALA A 282 -3.20 -6.50 17.74
C ALA A 282 -3.10 -6.62 19.28
N GLU A 283 -1.90 -6.72 19.84
CA GLU A 283 -1.66 -6.80 21.28
C GLU A 283 -1.61 -5.43 21.96
N ALA A 284 -1.35 -4.35 21.22
CA ALA A 284 -1.22 -3.01 21.75
C ALA A 284 -2.56 -2.42 22.23
N ASP A 285 -2.57 -1.84 23.45
CA ASP A 285 -3.71 -1.07 23.97
C ASP A 285 -3.61 0.39 23.48
N VAL A 286 -4.29 0.67 22.35
CA VAL A 286 -4.28 1.99 21.70
C VAL A 286 -5.60 2.70 21.92
N VAL A 287 -5.55 3.87 22.53
CA VAL A 287 -6.70 4.76 22.71
C VAL A 287 -6.39 6.11 22.08
N VAL A 288 -7.17 6.50 21.08
CA VAL A 288 -7.09 7.82 20.43
C VAL A 288 -8.20 8.72 20.97
N GLU A 289 -7.87 9.97 21.31
CA GLU A 289 -8.86 10.95 21.73
C GLU A 289 -9.82 11.28 20.55
N GLU A 290 -11.12 11.29 20.82
CA GLU A 290 -12.19 11.37 19.80
C GLU A 290 -12.05 12.56 18.83
N GLU A 291 -11.50 13.69 19.33
CA GLU A 291 -11.28 14.88 18.51
C GLU A 291 -10.21 14.72 17.43
N PHE A 292 -9.30 13.74 17.56
CA PHE A 292 -8.21 13.46 16.61
C PHE A 292 -8.49 12.27 15.70
N GLY A 293 -9.49 11.43 16.02
CA GLY A 293 -9.91 10.33 15.16
C GLY A 293 -10.17 9.02 15.90
N THR A 294 -10.10 7.93 15.16
CA THR A 294 -10.29 6.58 15.68
C THR A 294 -9.18 5.68 15.17
N TRP A 295 -8.57 4.89 16.05
CA TRP A 295 -7.60 3.88 15.67
C TRP A 295 -8.28 2.73 14.92
N ASP A 296 -7.79 2.41 13.73
CA ASP A 296 -8.22 1.28 12.90
C ASP A 296 -7.02 0.37 12.62
N PRO A 297 -6.83 -0.69 13.44
CA PRO A 297 -5.74 -1.64 13.27
C PRO A 297 -5.90 -2.54 12.05
N ASP A 298 -7.13 -2.72 11.56
CA ASP A 298 -7.49 -3.66 10.50
C ASP A 298 -7.71 -2.98 9.13
N SER A 299 -7.30 -1.72 9.01
CA SER A 299 -7.44 -0.98 7.74
C SER A 299 -6.74 -1.70 6.59
N PRO A 300 -7.37 -1.79 5.40
CA PRO A 300 -6.78 -2.45 4.22
C PRO A 300 -5.44 -1.86 3.75
N THR A 301 -5.13 -0.64 4.17
CA THR A 301 -3.87 0.05 3.85
C THR A 301 -2.84 -0.02 4.98
N GLY A 302 -3.10 -0.84 5.99
CA GLY A 302 -2.32 -0.96 7.23
C GLY A 302 -2.92 -0.17 8.39
N PRO A 303 -2.51 -0.46 9.64
CA PRO A 303 -3.02 0.19 10.83
C PRO A 303 -2.93 1.72 10.73
N THR A 304 -4.00 2.43 11.05
CA THR A 304 -4.05 3.88 10.83
C THR A 304 -5.00 4.58 11.80
N VAL A 305 -4.91 5.90 11.88
CA VAL A 305 -5.93 6.74 12.53
C VAL A 305 -6.85 7.29 11.45
N VAL A 306 -8.13 6.90 11.52
CA VAL A 306 -9.18 7.47 10.68
C VAL A 306 -9.55 8.84 11.24
N PRO A 307 -9.42 9.93 10.46
CA PRO A 307 -9.72 11.27 10.95
C PRO A 307 -11.20 11.41 11.34
N PRO A 308 -11.54 12.30 12.28
CA PRO A 308 -12.92 12.52 12.68
C PRO A 308 -13.73 13.00 11.48
N SER A 309 -14.89 12.37 11.23
CA SER A 309 -15.80 12.83 10.17
C SER A 309 -16.23 14.25 10.45
N GLU A 310 -16.17 15.12 9.44
CA GLU A 310 -16.76 16.46 9.53
C GLU A 310 -18.26 16.29 9.75
N THR A 311 -18.70 16.33 11.02
CA THR A 311 -20.11 16.49 11.32
C THR A 311 -20.52 17.83 10.73
N SER A 312 -21.28 17.77 9.64
CA SER A 312 -22.04 18.92 9.14
C SER A 312 -22.80 19.48 10.32
N THR A 313 -22.28 20.55 10.91
CA THR A 313 -23.05 21.34 11.88
C THR A 313 -24.19 21.96 11.08
N SER A 314 -25.30 21.24 11.01
CA SER A 314 -26.58 21.80 10.61
C SER A 314 -26.88 22.88 11.64
N SER A 315 -26.54 24.13 11.27
CA SER A 315 -27.00 25.30 11.97
C SER A 315 -28.53 25.24 11.98
N THR A 316 -29.09 24.79 13.10
CA THR A 316 -30.47 25.00 13.42
C THR A 316 -30.61 26.53 13.58
N VAL A 317 -30.97 27.19 12.50
CA VAL A 317 -31.45 28.55 12.55
C VAL A 317 -32.73 28.48 13.38
N LEU A 318 -32.61 28.90 14.62
CA LEU A 318 -33.78 29.20 15.48
C LEU A 318 -34.53 30.35 14.82
N ASP A 319 -35.66 30.01 14.21
CA ASP A 319 -36.63 30.95 13.68
C ASP A 319 -37.19 31.79 14.85
N PRO A 320 -36.97 33.12 14.90
CA PRO A 320 -37.55 33.92 15.96
C PRO A 320 -39.04 34.13 15.69
N ALA A 321 -39.85 33.48 16.53
CA ALA A 321 -41.18 33.85 16.96
C ALA A 321 -42.09 34.57 15.94
N SER A 322 -43.00 33.84 15.38
CA SER A 322 -44.30 34.32 14.85
C SER A 322 -45.10 35.00 15.96
N THR A 323 -45.13 36.32 15.93
CA THR A 323 -46.18 37.09 16.59
C THR A 323 -47.33 37.33 15.59
N SER A 324 -48.43 36.65 15.79
CA SER A 324 -49.70 36.89 15.14
C SER A 324 -50.27 38.26 15.57
N THR A 325 -50.59 39.09 14.58
CA THR A 325 -51.64 40.12 14.72
C THR A 325 -52.50 40.10 13.49
N SER A 326 -53.72 39.61 13.70
CA SER A 326 -54.82 39.75 12.80
C SER A 326 -55.32 41.19 12.75
N VAL A 327 -55.50 41.77 11.57
CA VAL A 327 -56.46 42.85 11.35
C VAL A 327 -57.13 42.63 9.99
N ASP A 328 -58.46 42.55 10.05
CA ASP A 328 -59.42 42.57 8.94
C ASP A 328 -59.33 43.79 8.06
N GLY A 329 -59.73 43.66 6.84
CA GLY A 329 -60.19 44.86 6.10
C GLY A 329 -60.19 44.73 4.57
N ALA A 330 -61.29 44.21 4.05
CA ALA A 330 -62.08 44.68 2.90
C ALA A 330 -61.44 45.17 1.57
N ALA A 331 -61.80 44.40 0.55
CA ALA A 331 -62.51 44.81 -0.67
C ALA A 331 -61.84 45.83 -1.68
N SER A 332 -61.84 45.38 -2.89
CA SER A 332 -62.45 45.97 -4.09
C SER A 332 -61.57 46.10 -5.32
N THR A 333 -61.90 45.32 -6.30
CA THR A 333 -62.18 45.57 -7.72
C THR A 333 -61.19 46.38 -8.58
N THR A 334 -61.04 45.83 -9.73
CA THR A 334 -61.08 46.29 -11.15
C THR A 334 -59.73 46.30 -11.87
N SER A 335 -59.65 45.42 -12.89
CA SER A 335 -59.86 45.66 -14.29
C SER A 335 -58.70 46.38 -15.03
N GLY A 336 -58.20 45.71 -16.05
CA GLY A 336 -57.92 46.37 -17.31
C GLY A 336 -56.44 46.39 -17.76
N GLY A 337 -56.21 45.78 -18.89
CA GLY A 337 -55.11 46.06 -19.77
C GLY A 337 -54.30 44.84 -20.16
#